data_b42df8b437988739498c0c8862e03834
#
_entry.id   b42df8b437988739498c0c8862e03834
#
_cell.length_a   1.000
_cell.length_b   1.000
_cell.length_c   1.000
_cell.angle_alpha   90.00
_cell.angle_beta   90.00
_cell.angle_gamma   90.00
#
_symmetry.space_group_name_H-M   'P 1'
#
loop_
_entity.id
_entity.type
_entity.pdbx_description
1 polymer ?
#
loop_
_entity_poly.entity_id
_entity_poly.type
_entity_poly.pdbx_seq_one_letter_code
_entity_poly.pdbx_strand_id
1 'polypeptide(L)'
;MTLTKDTMVEMIRDKIGFPIKEAKDILEMVLEELKLKLEEGQDVKISGFGKWNVKEKRSRPGRNPHTGARIEITARKVVTFHPSDKLRSVVNKSPDIQS
;
A
#
# COMPACT_ATOMS: atom_id res chain seq x y z
N MET A 1 5.01 6.83 -15.72
CA MET A 1 3.90 7.68 -15.25
C MET A 1 3.36 7.14 -13.93
N THR A 2 3.21 7.99 -12.95
CA THR A 2 2.76 7.57 -11.63
C THR A 2 1.26 7.86 -11.46
N LEU A 3 0.53 6.87 -10.98
CA LEU A 3 -0.88 7.06 -10.63
C LEU A 3 -0.95 7.76 -9.29
N THR A 4 -1.54 8.96 -9.27
CA THR A 4 -1.69 9.75 -8.05
C THR A 4 -3.15 9.81 -7.62
N LYS A 5 -3.39 10.34 -6.42
CA LYS A 5 -4.75 10.58 -5.93
C LYS A 5 -5.55 11.45 -6.89
N ASP A 6 -4.94 12.54 -7.35
CA ASP A 6 -5.61 13.46 -8.27
C ASP A 6 -5.99 12.78 -9.58
N THR A 7 -5.09 11.95 -10.10
CA THR A 7 -5.35 11.18 -11.31
C THR A 7 -6.49 10.20 -11.10
N MET A 8 -6.53 9.54 -9.94
CA MET A 8 -7.60 8.61 -9.62
C MET A 8 -8.96 9.31 -9.52
N VAL A 9 -8.99 10.51 -8.95
CA VAL A 9 -10.22 11.31 -8.87
C VAL A 9 -10.73 11.63 -10.27
N GLU A 10 -9.83 12.05 -11.16
CA GLU A 10 -10.19 12.34 -12.55
C GLU A 10 -10.73 11.10 -13.27
N MET A 11 -10.13 9.95 -13.04
CA MET A 11 -10.57 8.68 -13.61
C MET A 11 -11.97 8.31 -13.14
N ILE A 12 -12.25 8.51 -11.87
CA ILE A 12 -13.60 8.24 -11.32
C ILE A 12 -14.62 9.15 -11.97
N ARG A 13 -14.30 10.45 -12.10
CA ARG A 13 -15.17 11.38 -12.78
C ARG A 13 -15.45 10.96 -14.22
N ASP A 14 -14.40 10.62 -14.96
CA ASP A 14 -14.51 10.33 -16.39
C ASP A 14 -15.17 8.99 -16.68
N LYS A 15 -14.89 7.98 -15.86
CA LYS A 15 -15.39 6.62 -16.12
C LYS A 15 -16.73 6.32 -15.47
N ILE A 16 -16.99 6.91 -14.31
CA ILE A 16 -18.20 6.62 -13.54
C ILE A 16 -19.21 7.77 -13.63
N GLY A 17 -18.72 8.98 -13.88
CA GLY A 17 -19.59 10.13 -14.08
C GLY A 17 -19.93 10.91 -12.83
N PHE A 18 -19.24 10.65 -11.70
CA PHE A 18 -19.43 11.45 -10.50
C PHE A 18 -18.79 12.82 -10.64
N PRO A 19 -19.43 13.87 -10.09
CA PRO A 19 -18.76 15.18 -10.00
C PRO A 19 -17.42 15.07 -9.24
N ILE A 20 -16.48 15.94 -9.54
CA ILE A 20 -15.14 15.90 -8.98
C ILE A 20 -15.14 15.87 -7.46
N LYS A 21 -16.01 16.68 -6.84
CA LYS A 21 -16.08 16.72 -5.38
C LYS A 21 -16.50 15.39 -4.78
N GLU A 22 -17.54 14.77 -5.38
CA GLU A 22 -18.00 13.46 -4.90
C GLU A 22 -16.98 12.37 -5.15
N ALA A 23 -16.31 12.40 -6.30
CA ALA A 23 -15.25 11.45 -6.61
C ALA A 23 -14.11 11.54 -5.60
N LYS A 24 -13.74 12.74 -5.24
CA LYS A 24 -12.69 12.98 -4.23
C LYS A 24 -13.11 12.44 -2.86
N ASP A 25 -14.34 12.74 -2.45
CA ASP A 25 -14.86 12.29 -1.16
C ASP A 25 -14.92 10.76 -1.06
N ILE A 26 -15.35 10.11 -2.13
CA ILE A 26 -15.40 8.65 -2.18
C ILE A 26 -14.01 8.04 -2.07
N LEU A 27 -13.07 8.55 -2.84
CA LEU A 27 -11.70 8.06 -2.80
C LEU A 27 -11.06 8.26 -1.43
N GLU A 28 -11.23 9.45 -0.85
CA GLU A 28 -10.73 9.75 0.49
C GLU A 28 -11.30 8.79 1.54
N MET A 29 -12.59 8.50 1.44
CA MET A 29 -13.27 7.59 2.36
C MET A 29 -12.67 6.18 2.28
N VAL A 30 -12.46 5.67 1.06
CA VAL A 30 -11.90 4.34 0.85
C VAL A 30 -10.47 4.26 1.40
N LEU A 31 -9.63 5.23 1.07
CA LEU A 31 -8.24 5.25 1.54
C LEU A 31 -8.15 5.43 3.05
N GLU A 32 -9.01 6.24 3.63
CA GLU A 32 -9.04 6.45 5.07
C GLU A 32 -9.46 5.18 5.80
N GLU A 33 -10.44 4.45 5.28
CA GLU A 33 -10.87 3.18 5.87
C GLU A 33 -9.76 2.14 5.81
N LEU A 34 -9.05 2.06 4.68
CA LEU A 34 -7.91 1.17 4.52
C LEU A 34 -6.83 1.49 5.54
N LYS A 35 -6.49 2.76 5.66
CA LYS A 35 -5.50 3.25 6.61
C LYS A 35 -5.89 2.92 8.05
N LEU A 36 -7.15 3.12 8.40
CA LEU A 36 -7.64 2.85 9.75
C LEU A 36 -7.50 1.38 10.13
N LYS A 37 -7.83 0.47 9.22
CA LYS A 37 -7.70 -0.96 9.48
C LYS A 37 -6.24 -1.37 9.68
N LEU A 38 -5.35 -0.85 8.86
CA LEU A 38 -3.92 -1.11 9.00
C LEU A 38 -3.37 -0.53 10.30
N GLU A 39 -3.84 0.64 10.69
CA GLU A 39 -3.44 1.29 11.94
C GLU A 39 -3.89 0.46 13.15
N GLU A 40 -5.03 -0.20 13.07
CA GLU A 40 -5.52 -1.11 14.10
C GLU A 40 -4.76 -2.45 14.13
N GLY A 41 -3.86 -2.67 13.20
CA GLY A 41 -3.11 -3.92 13.10
C GLY A 41 -3.81 -5.03 12.36
N GLN A 42 -4.88 -4.72 11.64
CA GLN A 42 -5.62 -5.69 10.86
C GLN A 42 -5.09 -5.80 9.45
N ASP A 43 -5.02 -7.03 8.95
CA ASP A 43 -4.68 -7.26 7.55
C ASP A 43 -5.83 -6.83 6.66
N VAL A 44 -5.49 -6.33 5.46
CA VAL A 44 -6.47 -5.97 4.45
C VAL A 44 -6.23 -6.81 3.21
N LYS A 45 -7.29 -7.43 2.70
CA LYS A 45 -7.20 -8.27 1.50
C LYS A 45 -8.21 -7.80 0.46
N ILE A 46 -7.71 -7.55 -0.75
CA ILE A 46 -8.57 -7.23 -1.89
C ILE A 46 -8.44 -8.38 -2.88
N SER A 47 -9.52 -9.13 -3.04
CA SER A 47 -9.55 -10.33 -3.87
C SER A 47 -9.12 -10.03 -5.30
N GLY A 48 -8.19 -10.81 -5.84
CA GLY A 48 -7.69 -10.61 -7.19
C GLY A 48 -6.68 -9.49 -7.35
N PHE A 49 -6.42 -8.73 -6.30
CA PHE A 49 -5.47 -7.64 -6.33
C PHE A 49 -4.26 -7.90 -5.43
N GLY A 50 -4.49 -8.02 -4.13
CA GLY A 50 -3.39 -8.26 -3.20
C GLY A 50 -3.81 -8.17 -1.76
N LYS A 51 -2.82 -8.25 -0.89
CA LYS A 51 -3.02 -8.29 0.55
C LYS A 51 -1.98 -7.42 1.23
N TRP A 52 -2.42 -6.61 2.18
CA TRP A 52 -1.55 -5.85 3.07
C TRP A 52 -1.51 -6.55 4.42
N ASN A 53 -0.32 -6.88 4.88
CA ASN A 53 -0.10 -7.49 6.19
C ASN A 53 0.54 -6.48 7.13
N VAL A 54 0.08 -6.48 8.37
CA VAL A 54 0.70 -5.68 9.43
C VAL A 54 1.44 -6.64 10.34
N LYS A 55 2.74 -6.40 10.53
CA LYS A 55 3.58 -7.19 11.43
C LYS A 55 4.17 -6.30 12.49
N GLU A 56 4.18 -6.80 13.72
CA GLU A 56 4.90 -6.14 14.80
C GLU A 56 6.29 -6.75 14.88
N LYS A 57 7.28 -5.89 14.80
CA LYS A 57 8.67 -6.29 15.00
C LYS A 57 9.09 -5.85 16.39
N ARG A 58 9.57 -6.81 17.18
CA ARG A 58 10.05 -6.54 18.52
C ARG A 58 11.32 -5.71 18.48
N SER A 59 11.59 -4.97 19.55
CA SER A 59 12.89 -4.34 19.70
C SER A 59 13.98 -5.40 19.70
N ARG A 60 15.09 -5.09 19.11
CA ARG A 60 16.19 -6.04 18.97
C ARG A 60 17.51 -5.28 18.97
N PRO A 61 18.62 -5.95 19.37
CA PRO A 61 19.93 -5.32 19.28
C PRO A 61 20.33 -5.15 17.82
N GLY A 62 20.97 -4.06 17.52
CA GLY A 62 21.51 -3.76 16.22
C GLY A 62 22.84 -3.07 16.35
N ARG A 63 23.40 -2.63 15.25
CA ARG A 63 24.66 -1.89 15.22
C ARG A 63 24.55 -0.67 14.35
N ASN A 64 25.15 0.40 14.80
CA ASN A 64 25.28 1.60 13.98
C ASN A 64 26.25 1.30 12.84
N PRO A 65 25.84 1.46 11.56
CA PRO A 65 26.71 1.13 10.44
C PRO A 65 27.92 2.05 10.31
N HIS A 66 27.92 3.22 10.93
CA HIS A 66 29.04 4.15 10.87
C HIS A 66 30.06 3.95 11.99
N THR A 67 29.59 3.63 13.18
CA THR A 67 30.45 3.52 14.36
C THR A 67 30.66 2.09 14.83
N GLY A 68 29.82 1.16 14.40
CA GLY A 68 29.82 -0.20 14.88
C GLY A 68 29.28 -0.35 16.30
N ALA A 69 28.84 0.73 16.92
CA ALA A 69 28.32 0.71 18.28
C ALA A 69 27.01 -0.06 18.35
N ARG A 70 26.76 -0.72 19.46
CA ARG A 70 25.49 -1.40 19.71
C ARG A 70 24.39 -0.39 19.91
N ILE A 71 23.27 -0.59 19.24
CA ILE A 71 22.07 0.21 19.39
C ILE A 71 20.88 -0.71 19.57
N GLU A 72 19.80 -0.17 20.15
CA GLU A 72 18.55 -0.89 20.27
C GLU A 72 17.62 -0.45 19.16
N ILE A 73 17.20 -1.40 18.33
CA ILE A 73 16.20 -1.13 17.28
C ILE A 73 14.82 -1.21 17.93
N THR A 74 14.09 -0.10 17.94
CA THR A 74 12.81 0.02 18.62
C THR A 74 11.76 -0.90 18.00
N ALA A 75 10.85 -1.40 18.83
CA ALA A 75 9.69 -2.14 18.35
C ALA A 75 8.85 -1.25 17.44
N ARG A 76 8.32 -1.84 16.37
CA ARG A 76 7.54 -1.08 15.39
C ARG A 76 6.58 -1.98 14.63
N LYS A 77 5.56 -1.36 14.05
CA LYS A 77 4.65 -2.02 13.12
C LYS A 77 5.13 -1.78 11.70
N VAL A 78 5.08 -2.81 10.88
CA VAL A 78 5.50 -2.74 9.48
C VAL A 78 4.36 -3.25 8.60
N VAL A 79 4.06 -2.51 7.54
CA VAL A 79 3.06 -2.91 6.54
C VAL A 79 3.79 -3.44 5.32
N THR A 80 3.42 -4.64 4.88
CA THR A 80 3.94 -5.21 3.65
C THR A 80 2.80 -5.53 2.70
N PHE A 81 3.01 -5.31 1.41
CA PHE A 81 2.05 -5.63 0.38
C PHE A 81 2.47 -6.88 -0.37
N HIS A 82 1.53 -7.82 -0.54
CA HIS A 82 1.73 -9.04 -1.31
C HIS A 82 0.74 -9.06 -2.46
N PRO A 83 1.22 -8.95 -3.70
CA PRO A 83 0.31 -9.01 -4.85
C PRO A 83 -0.31 -10.40 -4.99
N SER A 84 -1.55 -10.46 -5.47
CA SER A 84 -2.20 -11.73 -5.76
C SER A 84 -1.53 -12.39 -6.97
N ASP A 85 -1.74 -13.70 -7.12
CA ASP A 85 -1.24 -14.41 -8.29
C ASP A 85 -1.81 -13.84 -9.58
N LYS A 86 -3.06 -13.45 -9.54
CA LYS A 86 -3.73 -12.82 -10.68
C LYS A 86 -3.06 -11.50 -11.06
N LEU A 87 -2.74 -10.67 -10.08
CA LEU A 87 -2.06 -9.40 -10.33
C LEU A 87 -0.64 -9.64 -10.88
N ARG A 88 0.10 -10.57 -10.29
CA ARG A 88 1.43 -10.92 -10.80
C ARG A 88 1.38 -11.38 -12.24
N SER A 89 0.41 -12.22 -12.56
CA SER A 89 0.25 -12.73 -13.91
C SER A 89 0.00 -11.62 -14.91
N VAL A 90 -0.87 -10.67 -14.58
CA VAL A 90 -1.18 -9.52 -15.44
C VAL A 90 0.05 -8.65 -15.66
N VAL A 91 0.78 -8.35 -14.60
CA VAL A 91 1.98 -7.52 -14.67
C VAL A 91 3.07 -8.20 -15.48
N ASN A 92 3.27 -9.50 -15.26
CA ASN A 92 4.33 -10.25 -15.95
C ASN A 92 4.04 -10.51 -17.43
N LYS A 93 2.78 -10.42 -17.85
CA LYS A 93 2.42 -10.59 -19.26
C LYS A 93 2.71 -9.35 -20.10
N SER A 94 2.96 -8.22 -19.47
CA SER A 94 3.26 -7.00 -20.19
C SER A 94 4.65 -7.10 -20.86
N PRO A 95 4.77 -6.94 -22.16
CA PRO A 95 6.07 -7.02 -22.84
C PRO A 95 7.04 -5.94 -22.38
N ASP A 96 6.55 -4.84 -21.88
CA ASP A 96 7.39 -3.72 -21.41
C ASP A 96 8.14 -4.01 -20.13
N ILE A 97 7.76 -5.07 -19.42
CA ILE A 97 8.36 -5.45 -18.15
C ILE A 97 9.50 -6.42 -18.34
N GLN A 98 9.59 -7.02 -19.49
CA GLN A 98 10.64 -7.96 -19.81
C GLN A 98 11.90 -7.22 -20.22
N SER A 99 12.80 -7.15 -19.34
CA SER A 99 14.07 -6.53 -19.61
C SER A 99 15.21 -7.50 -19.34
#